data_40d625c12ac133841a43d546b3a10c39
#
_entry.id   40d625c12ac133841a43d546b3a10c39
#
_cell.length_a   1.000
_cell.length_b   1.000
_cell.length_c   1.000
_cell.angle_alpha   90.00
_cell.angle_beta   90.00
_cell.angle_gamma   90.00
#
_symmetry.space_group_name_H-M   'P 1'
#
loop_
_entity.id
_entity.type
_entity.pdbx_description
1 polymer ?
#
loop_
_entity_poly.entity_id
_entity_poly.type
_entity_poly.pdbx_seq_one_letter_code
_entity_poly.pdbx_strand_id
1 'polypeptide(L)'
;MADSIKVICDTLGGPIRVAMGTPLSDVAARLTPGRYPFLAAFVNNRIKELNYKIYTPVTVRFVDITDFAGIRVYQRTSWFILQKAARTLFPGHTLHIRHSMGQSGFYCELEGLDEFTHEQAAALEGHMLSLIHI
;
A
#
# COMPACT_ATOMS: atom_id res chain seq x y z
N MET A 1 -24.74 19.63 15.56
CA MET A 1 -24.66 18.16 15.53
C MET A 1 -23.74 17.77 14.40
N ALA A 2 -22.73 16.98 14.70
CA ALA A 2 -21.92 16.45 13.61
C ALA A 2 -22.79 15.49 12.77
N ASP A 3 -22.91 15.75 11.48
CA ASP A 3 -23.66 14.89 10.57
C ASP A 3 -23.01 13.49 10.56
N SER A 4 -23.74 12.53 11.10
CA SER A 4 -23.27 11.15 11.14
C SER A 4 -23.65 10.41 9.87
N ILE A 5 -22.68 9.75 9.27
CA ILE A 5 -22.81 9.00 8.03
C ILE A 5 -22.91 7.50 8.32
N LYS A 6 -23.81 6.83 7.63
CA LYS A 6 -23.94 5.36 7.71
C LYS A 6 -22.89 4.70 6.84
N VAL A 7 -22.10 3.82 7.45
CA VAL A 7 -21.10 2.99 6.77
C VAL A 7 -21.47 1.52 6.99
N ILE A 8 -21.62 0.78 5.90
CA ILE A 8 -21.80 -0.67 5.94
C ILE A 8 -20.42 -1.29 5.79
N CYS A 9 -20.00 -2.02 6.80
CA CYS A 9 -18.73 -2.72 6.79
C CYS A 9 -18.97 -4.20 7.04
N ASP A 10 -18.70 -5.03 6.03
CA ASP A 10 -18.93 -6.48 6.09
C ASP A 10 -18.17 -7.14 7.25
N THR A 11 -16.98 -6.64 7.54
CA THR A 11 -16.12 -7.15 8.61
C THR A 11 -16.65 -6.84 10.02
N LEU A 12 -17.45 -5.78 10.19
CA LEU A 12 -18.05 -5.39 11.45
C LEU A 12 -19.43 -6.05 11.71
N GLY A 13 -19.91 -6.84 10.75
CA GLY A 13 -21.18 -7.57 10.87
C GLY A 13 -22.42 -6.67 10.78
N GLY A 14 -22.29 -5.39 10.42
CA GLY A 14 -23.42 -4.50 10.28
C GLY A 14 -23.06 -3.04 10.08
N PRO A 15 -24.10 -2.18 9.91
CA PRO A 15 -23.88 -0.76 9.68
C PRO A 15 -23.38 -0.06 10.95
N ILE A 16 -22.41 0.81 10.78
CA ILE A 16 -21.90 1.73 11.81
C ILE A 16 -22.20 3.18 11.42
N ARG A 17 -22.12 4.08 12.38
CA ARG A 17 -22.17 5.52 12.13
C ARG A 17 -20.82 6.16 12.44
N VAL A 18 -20.37 7.02 11.55
CA VAL A 18 -19.15 7.80 11.67
C VAL A 18 -19.43 9.27 11.40
N ALA A 19 -18.61 10.15 11.94
CA ALA A 19 -18.70 11.57 11.62
C ALA A 19 -18.30 11.81 10.15
N MET A 20 -18.85 12.83 9.53
CA MET A 20 -18.44 13.27 8.19
C MET A 20 -16.96 13.60 8.17
N GLY A 21 -16.24 13.13 7.15
CA GLY A 21 -14.80 13.32 7.01
C GLY A 21 -13.93 12.33 7.80
N THR A 22 -14.53 11.32 8.44
CA THR A 22 -13.77 10.25 9.10
C THR A 22 -12.93 9.48 8.07
N PRO A 23 -11.60 9.33 8.29
CA PRO A 23 -10.76 8.54 7.40
C PRO A 23 -11.01 7.03 7.58
N LEU A 24 -10.75 6.25 6.54
CA LEU A 24 -10.89 4.78 6.61
C LEU A 24 -9.99 4.16 7.69
N SER A 25 -8.83 4.75 7.98
CA SER A 25 -7.94 4.30 9.06
C SER A 25 -8.62 4.26 10.42
N ASP A 26 -9.48 5.24 10.72
CA ASP A 26 -10.20 5.31 11.99
C ASP A 26 -11.33 4.26 12.06
N VAL A 27 -11.92 3.91 10.92
CA VAL A 27 -12.85 2.79 10.82
C VAL A 27 -12.11 1.47 10.98
N ALA A 28 -10.95 1.32 10.34
CA ALA A 28 -10.10 0.14 10.46
C ALA A 28 -9.63 -0.09 11.90
N ALA A 29 -9.35 0.97 12.66
CA ALA A 29 -8.95 0.88 14.06
C ALA A 29 -10.02 0.26 14.98
N ARG A 30 -11.28 0.25 14.55
CA ARG A 30 -12.39 -0.42 15.26
C ARG A 30 -12.46 -1.93 15.00
N LEU A 31 -11.69 -2.40 14.01
CA LEU A 31 -11.61 -3.80 13.62
C LEU A 31 -10.41 -4.45 14.31
N THR A 32 -10.55 -5.72 14.64
CA THR A 32 -9.40 -6.55 15.00
C THR A 32 -8.79 -7.06 13.71
N PRO A 33 -7.59 -6.60 13.32
CA PRO A 33 -6.93 -7.16 12.15
C PRO A 33 -6.65 -8.64 12.38
N GLY A 34 -6.68 -9.42 11.31
CA GLY A 34 -6.26 -10.80 11.33
C GLY A 34 -4.74 -10.90 11.52
N ARG A 35 -4.11 -11.86 10.83
CA ARG A 35 -2.66 -12.06 10.89
C ARG A 35 -1.87 -10.86 10.32
N TYR A 36 -2.47 -10.12 9.39
CA TYR A 36 -1.82 -9.02 8.67
C TYR A 36 -2.60 -7.71 8.83
N PRO A 37 -1.92 -6.56 8.79
CA PRO A 37 -2.58 -5.27 8.84
C PRO A 37 -3.37 -4.99 7.56
N PHE A 38 -4.41 -4.17 7.67
CA PHE A 38 -5.12 -3.67 6.52
C PHE A 38 -4.24 -2.70 5.71
N LEU A 39 -4.26 -2.84 4.39
CA LEU A 39 -3.46 -2.03 3.47
C LEU A 39 -4.30 -0.99 2.73
N ALA A 40 -5.56 -1.29 2.48
CA ALA A 40 -6.49 -0.46 1.76
C ALA A 40 -7.93 -0.91 2.03
N ALA A 41 -8.91 -0.27 1.40
CA ALA A 41 -10.29 -0.73 1.43
C ALA A 41 -10.99 -0.51 0.09
N PHE A 42 -11.94 -1.39 -0.23
CA PHE A 42 -12.93 -1.10 -1.25
C PHE A 42 -14.02 -0.21 -0.66
N VAL A 43 -14.27 0.92 -1.29
CA VAL A 43 -15.37 1.83 -1.00
C VAL A 43 -16.28 1.82 -2.21
N ASN A 44 -17.51 1.30 -2.06
CA ASN A 44 -18.43 1.07 -3.17
C ASN A 44 -17.76 0.38 -4.36
N ASN A 45 -17.03 -0.72 -4.11
CA ASN A 45 -16.28 -1.52 -5.10
C ASN A 45 -15.10 -0.81 -5.78
N ARG A 46 -14.65 0.34 -5.27
CA ARG A 46 -13.45 1.03 -5.73
C ARG A 46 -12.39 1.02 -4.65
N ILE A 47 -11.17 0.60 -4.99
CA ILE A 47 -10.05 0.59 -4.05
C ILE A 47 -9.67 2.01 -3.65
N LYS A 48 -9.50 2.24 -2.35
CA LYS A 48 -9.10 3.51 -1.75
C LYS A 48 -8.01 3.28 -0.71
N GLU A 49 -7.16 4.27 -0.54
CA GLU A 49 -6.16 4.31 0.53
C GLU A 49 -6.82 4.52 1.89
N LEU A 50 -6.13 4.14 2.97
CA LEU A 50 -6.67 4.26 4.33
C LEU A 50 -6.87 5.70 4.80
N ASN A 51 -6.21 6.67 4.17
CA ASN A 51 -6.41 8.10 4.44
C ASN A 51 -7.65 8.70 3.73
N TYR A 52 -8.34 7.91 2.90
CA TYR A 52 -9.57 8.35 2.24
C TYR A 52 -10.64 8.71 3.27
N LYS A 53 -11.23 9.89 3.13
CA LYS A 53 -12.24 10.43 4.04
C LYS A 53 -13.65 10.15 3.54
N ILE A 54 -14.53 9.72 4.43
CA ILE A 54 -15.91 9.35 4.14
C ILE A 54 -16.81 10.57 4.30
N TYR A 55 -17.50 10.96 3.24
CA TYR A 55 -18.43 12.09 3.23
C TYR A 55 -19.88 11.70 2.89
N THR A 56 -20.09 10.50 2.41
CA THR A 56 -21.42 9.99 2.01
C THR A 56 -21.60 8.57 2.52
N PRO A 57 -22.84 8.07 2.64
CA PRO A 57 -23.08 6.67 2.96
C PRO A 57 -22.36 5.73 1.97
N VAL A 58 -21.60 4.79 2.47
CA VAL A 58 -20.78 3.88 1.66
C VAL A 58 -20.75 2.46 2.25
N THR A 59 -20.45 1.50 1.37
CA THR A 59 -20.08 0.14 1.76
C THR A 59 -18.55 0.01 1.71
N VAL A 60 -17.97 -0.50 2.79
CA VAL A 60 -16.51 -0.62 2.94
C VAL A 60 -16.13 -2.07 3.19
N ARG A 61 -15.12 -2.55 2.47
CA ARG A 61 -14.46 -3.85 2.70
C ARG A 61 -12.96 -3.63 2.78
N PHE A 62 -12.38 -3.85 3.95
CA PHE A 62 -10.93 -3.75 4.13
C PHE A 62 -10.21 -4.94 3.52
N VAL A 63 -9.00 -4.69 3.02
CA VAL A 63 -8.14 -5.69 2.41
C VAL A 63 -6.74 -5.67 3.02
N ASP A 64 -6.19 -6.85 3.19
CA ASP A 64 -4.80 -7.06 3.62
C ASP A 64 -3.99 -7.77 2.52
N ILE A 65 -2.78 -8.21 2.84
CA ILE A 65 -1.87 -8.87 1.88
C ILE A 65 -2.39 -10.24 1.40
N THR A 66 -3.39 -10.82 2.02
CA THR A 66 -3.99 -12.09 1.57
C THR A 66 -5.00 -11.90 0.45
N ASP A 67 -5.50 -10.67 0.28
CA ASP A 67 -6.38 -10.29 -0.82
C ASP A 67 -5.56 -9.88 -2.06
N PHE A 68 -6.04 -10.25 -3.22
CA PHE A 68 -5.37 -9.92 -4.49
C PHE A 68 -5.19 -8.41 -4.70
N ALA A 69 -6.17 -7.61 -4.30
CA ALA A 69 -6.06 -6.15 -4.34
C ALA A 69 -5.03 -5.63 -3.33
N GLY A 70 -4.95 -6.23 -2.14
CA GLY A 70 -3.94 -5.90 -1.13
C GLY A 70 -2.52 -6.21 -1.60
N ILE A 71 -2.31 -7.35 -2.27
CA ILE A 71 -1.02 -7.68 -2.89
C ILE A 71 -0.60 -6.59 -3.88
N ARG A 72 -1.50 -6.13 -4.73
CA ARG A 72 -1.21 -5.06 -5.70
C ARG A 72 -0.84 -3.74 -5.02
N VAL A 73 -1.53 -3.37 -3.95
CA VAL A 73 -1.19 -2.18 -3.16
C VAL A 73 0.20 -2.31 -2.56
N TYR A 74 0.51 -3.45 -1.96
CA TYR A 74 1.83 -3.75 -1.40
C TYR A 74 2.94 -3.66 -2.46
N GLN A 75 2.74 -4.27 -3.62
CA GLN A 75 3.70 -4.23 -4.72
C GLN A 75 3.96 -2.79 -5.21
N ARG A 76 2.92 -1.99 -5.41
CA ARG A 76 3.07 -0.58 -5.83
C ARG A 76 3.87 0.24 -4.82
N THR A 77 3.61 0.05 -3.54
CA THR A 77 4.36 0.71 -2.47
C THR A 77 5.83 0.28 -2.48
N SER A 78 6.09 -1.01 -2.64
CA SER A 78 7.45 -1.54 -2.74
C SER A 78 8.20 -0.98 -3.95
N TRP A 79 7.57 -0.87 -5.11
CA TRP A 79 8.16 -0.26 -6.29
C TRP A 79 8.48 1.22 -6.10
N PHE A 80 7.60 1.95 -5.43
CA PHE A 80 7.82 3.37 -5.12
C PHE A 80 9.03 3.55 -4.21
N ILE A 81 9.15 2.73 -3.16
CA ILE A 81 10.30 2.72 -2.25
C ILE A 81 11.58 2.36 -3.00
N LEU A 82 11.55 1.34 -3.86
CA LEU A 82 12.66 0.94 -4.70
C LEU A 82 13.12 2.06 -5.63
N GLN A 83 12.18 2.74 -6.31
CA GLN A 83 12.48 3.88 -7.18
C GLN A 83 13.14 5.03 -6.41
N LYS A 84 12.64 5.34 -5.21
CA LYS A 84 13.21 6.38 -4.37
C LYS A 84 14.63 6.03 -3.93
N ALA A 85 14.84 4.80 -3.46
CA ALA A 85 16.14 4.31 -3.04
C ALA A 85 17.15 4.31 -4.19
N ALA A 86 16.74 3.83 -5.36
CA ALA A 86 17.59 3.81 -6.56
C ALA A 86 18.02 5.22 -6.98
N ARG A 87 17.11 6.18 -6.98
CA ARG A 87 17.45 7.60 -7.29
C ARG A 87 18.44 8.19 -6.31
N THR A 88 18.38 7.80 -5.05
CA THR A 88 19.29 8.30 -4.01
C THR A 88 20.68 7.69 -4.14
N LEU A 89 20.76 6.38 -4.35
CA LEU A 89 22.04 5.66 -4.39
C LEU A 89 22.71 5.69 -5.77
N PHE A 90 21.93 5.76 -6.84
CA PHE A 90 22.41 5.73 -8.21
C PHE A 90 21.92 6.96 -9.00
N PRO A 91 22.35 8.18 -8.60
CA PRO A 91 21.94 9.39 -9.31
C PRO A 91 22.43 9.35 -10.75
N GLY A 92 21.58 9.77 -11.68
CA GLY A 92 21.89 9.71 -13.12
C GLY A 92 21.54 8.39 -13.81
N HIS A 93 21.12 7.37 -13.07
CA HIS A 93 20.63 6.11 -13.60
C HIS A 93 19.11 5.99 -13.44
N THR A 94 18.45 5.39 -14.43
CA THR A 94 17.00 5.18 -14.40
C THR A 94 16.69 3.72 -14.07
N LEU A 95 15.87 3.49 -13.06
CA LEU A 95 15.39 2.15 -12.73
C LEU A 95 14.17 1.81 -13.58
N HIS A 96 14.23 0.67 -14.27
CA HIS A 96 13.12 0.08 -15.00
C HIS A 96 12.67 -1.21 -14.33
N ILE A 97 11.40 -1.31 -14.01
CA ILE A 97 10.76 -2.56 -13.59
C ILE A 97 10.15 -3.18 -14.83
N ARG A 98 10.69 -4.31 -15.28
CA ARG A 98 10.39 -4.89 -16.60
C ARG A 98 9.24 -5.88 -16.56
N HIS A 99 9.44 -7.03 -15.92
CA HIS A 99 8.46 -8.12 -15.90
C HIS A 99 8.52 -8.88 -14.58
N SER A 100 7.44 -9.61 -14.29
CA SER A 100 7.40 -10.50 -13.13
C SER A 100 8.24 -11.76 -13.38
N MET A 101 8.90 -12.21 -12.33
CA MET A 101 9.63 -13.47 -12.31
C MET A 101 8.96 -14.41 -11.29
N GLY A 102 8.15 -15.33 -11.80
CA GLY A 102 7.40 -16.24 -10.94
C GLY A 102 6.36 -15.54 -10.06
N GLN A 103 6.13 -16.06 -8.87
CA GLN A 103 5.03 -15.63 -8.01
C GLN A 103 5.32 -14.38 -7.17
N SER A 104 6.57 -13.97 -6.98
CA SER A 104 6.90 -12.92 -6.00
C SER A 104 8.08 -12.03 -6.35
N GLY A 105 8.64 -12.14 -7.55
CA GLY A 105 9.79 -11.35 -7.97
C GLY A 105 9.53 -10.52 -9.22
N PHE A 106 10.34 -9.46 -9.41
CA PHE A 106 10.34 -8.63 -10.61
C PHE A 106 11.77 -8.46 -11.11
N TYR A 107 11.93 -8.57 -12.42
CA TYR A 107 13.17 -8.22 -13.07
C TYR A 107 13.27 -6.69 -13.19
N CYS A 108 14.37 -6.13 -12.68
CA CYS A 108 14.64 -4.71 -12.70
C CYS A 108 16.00 -4.44 -13.37
N GLU A 109 16.08 -3.32 -14.08
CA GLU A 109 17.30 -2.85 -14.70
C GLU A 109 17.61 -1.41 -14.26
N LEU A 110 18.88 -1.13 -13.98
CA LEU A 110 19.39 0.25 -13.87
C LEU A 110 20.05 0.64 -15.19
N GLU A 111 19.38 1.50 -15.93
CA GLU A 111 19.90 2.01 -17.21
C GLU A 111 21.20 2.77 -17.00
N GLY A 112 22.21 2.48 -17.83
CA GLY A 112 23.52 3.11 -17.78
C GLY A 112 24.47 2.50 -16.74
N LEU A 113 24.12 1.39 -16.11
CA LEU A 113 24.98 0.62 -15.25
C LEU A 113 25.34 -0.69 -15.96
N ASP A 114 26.64 -0.89 -16.24
CA ASP A 114 27.11 -2.06 -16.99
C ASP A 114 27.03 -3.35 -16.15
N GLU A 115 27.19 -3.24 -14.83
CA GLU A 115 27.12 -4.36 -13.90
C GLU A 115 26.51 -3.95 -12.58
N PHE A 116 25.62 -4.79 -12.04
CA PHE A 116 25.00 -4.60 -10.75
C PHE A 116 25.52 -5.64 -9.74
N THR A 117 26.28 -5.19 -8.76
CA THR A 117 26.96 -6.06 -7.81
C THR A 117 26.09 -6.43 -6.61
N HIS A 118 26.46 -7.51 -5.90
CA HIS A 118 25.81 -7.89 -4.64
C HIS A 118 25.92 -6.80 -3.56
N GLU A 119 27.02 -6.06 -3.52
CA GLU A 119 27.20 -4.94 -2.58
C GLU A 119 26.22 -3.81 -2.87
N GLN A 120 26.01 -3.48 -4.15
CA GLN A 120 25.04 -2.49 -4.58
C GLN A 120 23.60 -2.95 -4.26
N ALA A 121 23.30 -4.23 -4.43
CA ALA A 121 22.01 -4.80 -4.05
C ALA A 121 21.75 -4.70 -2.54
N ALA A 122 22.74 -5.04 -1.72
CA ALA A 122 22.66 -4.93 -0.27
C ALA A 122 22.51 -3.47 0.20
N ALA A 123 23.22 -2.54 -0.43
CA ALA A 123 23.08 -1.11 -0.14
C ALA A 123 21.67 -0.58 -0.50
N LEU A 124 21.13 -1.03 -1.62
CA LEU A 124 19.79 -0.69 -2.08
C LEU A 124 18.73 -1.21 -1.10
N GLU A 125 18.81 -2.47 -0.71
CA GLU A 125 17.93 -3.09 0.29
C GLU A 125 17.99 -2.35 1.63
N GLY A 126 19.19 -2.08 2.15
CA GLY A 126 19.39 -1.34 3.40
C GLY A 126 18.77 0.06 3.35
N HIS A 127 18.90 0.76 2.23
CA HIS A 127 18.29 2.07 2.06
C HIS A 127 16.75 1.99 1.96
N MET A 128 16.22 1.00 1.25
CA MET A 128 14.77 0.75 1.20
C MET A 128 14.20 0.51 2.61
N LEU A 129 14.86 -0.32 3.41
CA LEU A 129 14.44 -0.59 4.79
C LEU A 129 14.49 0.67 5.66
N SER A 130 15.48 1.54 5.47
CA SER A 130 15.56 2.83 6.18
C SER A 130 14.39 3.77 5.84
N LEU A 131 13.87 3.72 4.63
CA LEU A 131 12.74 4.53 4.19
C LEU A 131 11.40 4.05 4.79
N ILE A 132 11.29 2.79 5.17
CA ILE A 132 10.07 2.22 5.77
C ILE A 132 9.95 2.60 7.25
N HIS A 133 11.04 2.89 7.92
CA HIS A 133 11.10 3.22 9.35
C HIS A 133 11.02 4.72 9.66
N ILE A 134 10.61 5.52 8.73
CA ILE A 134 10.39 6.96 8.94
C ILE A 134 9.07 7.20 9.68
#